data_93b08709aad47adfac7a25b478b0894b
#
_entry.id   93b08709aad47adfac7a25b478b0894b
#
_cell.length_a   1.000
_cell.length_b   1.000
_cell.length_c   1.000
_cell.angle_alpha   90.00
_cell.angle_beta   90.00
_cell.angle_gamma   90.00
#
_symmetry.space_group_name_H-M   'P 1'
#
loop_
_entity.id
_entity.type
_entity.pdbx_description
1 polymer ?
#
loop_
_entity_poly.entity_id
_entity_poly.type
_entity_poly.pdbx_seq_one_letter_code
_entity_poly.pdbx_strand_id
1 'polypeptide(L)'
;MKLIDSLIKQFGYNTPFMLSEIEKEDYSKQQIIKEVTKLCEAKKVIRFERGMYYIPRKTKFGTSFFNQNKVIEKKYISDGDLVYGYYSGRYHQKLLGLIKYNINAIDIFSNNASKDVTKITVGSQLVILHKARTTIDKHNAPVLCFLELMNGIDVETLDEYKRKLITDYIAENRITEKQITKYIPYFPDKTCRNLIESEVIYRVPQ
;
A
#
# COMPACT_ATOMS: atom_id res chain seq x y z
N MET A 1 -29.75 17.47 -1.63
CA MET A 1 -29.27 16.25 -0.94
C MET A 1 -28.29 16.67 0.15
N LYS A 2 -28.41 16.15 1.39
CA LYS A 2 -27.49 16.51 2.49
C LYS A 2 -26.06 16.08 2.14
N LEU A 3 -25.06 16.81 2.61
CA LEU A 3 -23.62 16.46 2.32
C LEU A 3 -23.30 15.02 2.74
N ILE A 4 -23.80 14.56 3.89
CA ILE A 4 -23.52 13.19 4.36
C ILE A 4 -24.01 12.11 3.37
N ASP A 5 -25.17 12.29 2.73
CA ASP A 5 -25.69 11.33 1.76
C ASP A 5 -24.82 11.28 0.50
N SER A 6 -24.30 12.45 0.09
CA SER A 6 -23.34 12.57 -1.01
C SER A 6 -22.04 11.85 -0.69
N LEU A 7 -21.50 12.07 0.52
CA LEU A 7 -20.26 11.40 0.98
C LEU A 7 -20.41 9.88 1.06
N ILE A 8 -21.58 9.39 1.56
CA ILE A 8 -21.86 7.95 1.60
C ILE A 8 -21.91 7.36 0.18
N LYS A 9 -22.53 8.08 -0.75
CA LYS A 9 -22.61 7.65 -2.16
C LYS A 9 -21.23 7.62 -2.82
N GLN A 10 -20.38 8.61 -2.54
CA GLN A 10 -19.05 8.76 -3.17
C GLN A 10 -18.02 7.81 -2.58
N PHE A 11 -17.93 7.73 -1.26
CA PHE A 11 -16.85 7.00 -0.57
C PHE A 11 -17.29 5.71 0.13
N GLY A 12 -18.58 5.57 0.43
CA GLY A 12 -19.08 4.46 1.24
C GLY A 12 -18.71 4.59 2.72
N TYR A 13 -18.85 3.48 3.45
CA TYR A 13 -18.50 3.40 4.87
C TYR A 13 -17.11 2.81 5.08
N ASN A 14 -16.41 3.27 6.13
CA ASN A 14 -15.08 2.79 6.52
C ASN A 14 -14.03 2.87 5.39
N THR A 15 -14.21 3.81 4.48
CA THR A 15 -13.25 4.14 3.43
C THR A 15 -12.65 5.51 3.73
N PRO A 16 -11.31 5.64 3.76
CA PRO A 16 -10.68 6.92 4.00
C PRO A 16 -10.84 7.86 2.80
N PHE A 17 -11.08 9.15 3.07
CA PHE A 17 -11.15 10.19 2.06
C PHE A 17 -10.54 11.49 2.55
N MET A 18 -10.10 12.34 1.61
CA MET A 18 -9.62 13.71 1.87
C MET A 18 -10.68 14.73 1.49
N LEU A 19 -10.63 15.93 2.10
CA LEU A 19 -11.57 17.01 1.76
C LEU A 19 -11.46 17.46 0.31
N SER A 20 -10.27 17.34 -0.27
CA SER A 20 -10.01 17.67 -1.69
C SER A 20 -10.68 16.73 -2.69
N GLU A 21 -11.10 15.54 -2.25
CA GLU A 21 -11.74 14.53 -3.09
C GLU A 21 -13.26 14.64 -3.09
N ILE A 22 -13.82 15.55 -2.27
CA ILE A 22 -15.27 15.73 -2.19
C ILE A 22 -15.77 16.49 -3.41
N GLU A 23 -16.46 15.76 -4.27
CA GLU A 23 -17.10 16.32 -5.46
C GLU A 23 -18.53 16.74 -5.12
N LYS A 24 -18.77 18.06 -5.04
CA LYS A 24 -20.12 18.60 -4.87
C LYS A 24 -20.19 20.01 -5.47
N GLU A 25 -20.83 20.11 -6.64
CA GLU A 25 -20.92 21.32 -7.44
C GLU A 25 -21.54 22.52 -6.69
N ASP A 26 -22.51 22.26 -5.81
CA ASP A 26 -23.22 23.28 -5.05
C ASP A 26 -22.45 23.83 -3.84
N TYR A 27 -21.22 23.36 -3.57
CA TYR A 27 -20.48 23.73 -2.36
C TYR A 27 -19.11 24.29 -2.68
N SER A 28 -18.81 25.47 -2.12
CA SER A 28 -17.43 25.97 -2.09
C SER A 28 -16.56 25.13 -1.15
N LYS A 29 -15.23 25.16 -1.34
CA LYS A 29 -14.28 24.48 -0.44
C LYS A 29 -14.48 24.85 1.03
N GLN A 30 -14.78 26.13 1.30
CA GLN A 30 -15.02 26.62 2.66
C GLN A 30 -16.31 26.04 3.27
N GLN A 31 -17.37 25.92 2.47
CA GLN A 31 -18.62 25.29 2.88
C GLN A 31 -18.43 23.80 3.17
N ILE A 32 -17.68 23.08 2.33
CA ILE A 32 -17.33 21.68 2.57
C ILE A 32 -16.62 21.52 3.91
N ILE A 33 -15.58 22.32 4.18
CA ILE A 33 -14.84 22.27 5.46
C ILE A 33 -15.80 22.50 6.63
N LYS A 34 -16.64 23.54 6.58
CA LYS A 34 -17.60 23.87 7.64
C LYS A 34 -18.61 22.75 7.90
N GLU A 35 -19.17 22.17 6.83
CA GLU A 35 -20.16 21.10 6.95
C GLU A 35 -19.51 19.78 7.43
N VAL A 36 -18.31 19.42 6.95
CA VAL A 36 -17.57 18.25 7.45
C VAL A 36 -17.21 18.42 8.93
N THR A 37 -16.85 19.63 9.36
CA THR A 37 -16.61 19.91 10.78
C THR A 37 -17.86 19.63 11.64
N LYS A 38 -19.02 20.11 11.23
CA LYS A 38 -20.31 19.81 11.91
C LYS A 38 -20.62 18.31 11.92
N LEU A 39 -20.32 17.60 10.82
CA LEU A 39 -20.50 16.15 10.75
C LEU A 39 -19.55 15.41 11.68
N CYS A 40 -18.35 15.94 11.90
CA CYS A 40 -17.40 15.39 12.87
C CYS A 40 -17.90 15.62 14.31
N GLU A 41 -18.39 16.81 14.66
CA GLU A 41 -19.02 17.12 15.96
C GLU A 41 -20.20 16.18 16.24
N ALA A 42 -21.01 15.92 15.22
CA ALA A 42 -22.14 14.98 15.29
C ALA A 42 -21.72 13.49 15.24
N LYS A 43 -20.42 13.17 15.20
CA LYS A 43 -19.86 11.80 15.07
C LYS A 43 -20.42 11.00 13.86
N LYS A 44 -20.85 11.69 12.82
CA LYS A 44 -21.27 11.10 11.55
C LYS A 44 -20.11 10.89 10.58
N VAL A 45 -19.07 11.71 10.70
CA VAL A 45 -17.78 11.58 10.06
C VAL A 45 -16.72 11.56 11.16
N ILE A 46 -15.68 10.78 11.01
CA ILE A 46 -14.58 10.74 11.97
C ILE A 46 -13.33 11.21 11.25
N ARG A 47 -12.62 12.14 11.88
CA ARG A 47 -11.28 12.54 11.47
C ARG A 47 -10.29 11.53 12.05
N PHE A 48 -9.66 10.74 11.17
CA PHE A 48 -8.65 9.76 11.58
C PHE A 48 -7.32 10.43 11.92
N GLU A 49 -6.88 11.34 11.04
CA GLU A 49 -5.69 12.18 11.21
C GLU A 49 -5.84 13.49 10.42
N ARG A 50 -4.83 14.34 10.42
CA ARG A 50 -4.89 15.61 9.67
C ARG A 50 -5.12 15.35 8.18
N GLY A 51 -6.24 15.87 7.67
CA GLY A 51 -6.64 15.78 6.26
C GLY A 51 -7.32 14.46 5.87
N MET A 52 -7.39 13.46 6.75
CA MET A 52 -7.97 12.16 6.45
C MET A 52 -9.21 11.88 7.30
N TYR A 53 -10.31 11.52 6.65
CA TYR A 53 -11.62 11.30 7.25
C TYR A 53 -12.21 9.97 6.80
N TYR A 54 -13.20 9.47 7.54
CA TYR A 54 -14.02 8.33 7.13
C TYR A 54 -15.42 8.42 7.72
N ILE A 55 -16.37 7.69 7.14
CA ILE A 55 -17.74 7.57 7.63
C ILE A 55 -17.85 6.25 8.38
N PRO A 56 -18.08 6.24 9.71
CA PRO A 56 -18.19 5.00 10.45
C PRO A 56 -19.50 4.28 10.11
N ARG A 57 -19.45 2.97 9.91
CA ARG A 57 -20.66 2.15 9.77
C ARG A 57 -21.21 1.82 11.15
N LYS A 58 -22.43 2.26 11.44
CA LYS A 58 -23.16 1.87 12.65
C LYS A 58 -23.85 0.52 12.42
N THR A 59 -23.73 -0.39 13.36
CA THR A 59 -24.38 -1.68 13.37
C THR A 59 -25.19 -1.86 14.66
N LYS A 60 -25.99 -2.91 14.75
CA LYS A 60 -26.73 -3.25 15.99
C LYS A 60 -25.79 -3.55 17.17
N PHE A 61 -24.53 -3.92 16.89
CA PHE A 61 -23.51 -4.24 17.89
C PHE A 61 -22.54 -3.07 18.18
N GLY A 62 -22.84 -1.86 17.67
CA GLY A 62 -22.01 -0.67 17.82
C GLY A 62 -21.40 -0.18 16.52
N THR A 63 -20.36 0.65 16.64
CA THR A 63 -19.63 1.17 15.47
C THR A 63 -18.64 0.14 14.96
N SER A 64 -18.62 -0.11 13.65
CA SER A 64 -17.69 -1.05 13.04
C SER A 64 -16.25 -0.60 13.19
N PHE A 65 -15.34 -1.57 13.28
CA PHE A 65 -13.89 -1.31 13.32
C PHE A 65 -13.44 -0.64 12.00
N PHE A 66 -12.61 0.38 12.12
CA PHE A 66 -11.95 1.04 10.99
C PHE A 66 -10.57 0.44 10.77
N ASN A 67 -10.33 -0.10 9.58
CA ASN A 67 -9.02 -0.64 9.23
C ASN A 67 -8.06 0.50 8.83
N GLN A 68 -7.14 0.85 9.72
CA GLN A 68 -6.14 1.90 9.50
C GLN A 68 -5.18 1.61 8.33
N ASN A 69 -5.01 0.33 7.93
CA ASN A 69 -4.19 -0.02 6.77
C ASN A 69 -4.73 0.60 5.47
N LYS A 70 -6.05 0.84 5.37
CA LYS A 70 -6.63 1.55 4.23
C LYS A 70 -6.11 2.99 4.09
N VAL A 71 -5.76 3.64 5.21
CA VAL A 71 -5.14 4.97 5.18
C VAL A 71 -3.71 4.88 4.69
N ILE A 72 -2.97 3.86 5.13
CA ILE A 72 -1.60 3.60 4.68
C ILE A 72 -1.59 3.33 3.17
N GLU A 73 -2.48 2.45 2.71
CA GLU A 73 -2.65 2.13 1.29
C GLU A 73 -2.92 3.39 0.47
N LYS A 74 -3.97 4.15 0.86
CA LYS A 74 -4.36 5.37 0.15
C LYS A 74 -3.27 6.45 0.13
N LYS A 75 -2.45 6.56 1.17
CA LYS A 75 -1.39 7.58 1.22
C LYS A 75 -0.12 7.18 0.48
N TYR A 76 0.23 5.90 0.49
CA TYR A 76 1.58 5.47 0.13
C TYR A 76 1.63 4.36 -0.92
N ILE A 77 0.53 3.69 -1.24
CA ILE A 77 0.50 2.57 -2.19
C ILE A 77 -0.35 2.85 -3.40
N SER A 78 -1.66 3.10 -3.20
CA SER A 78 -2.59 3.30 -4.33
C SER A 78 -3.83 4.07 -3.93
N ASP A 79 -4.41 4.79 -4.88
CA ASP A 79 -5.72 5.42 -4.78
C ASP A 79 -6.49 5.21 -6.10
N GLY A 80 -7.52 4.37 -6.06
CA GLY A 80 -8.19 3.88 -7.24
C GLY A 80 -7.21 3.17 -8.19
N ASP A 81 -7.16 3.61 -9.45
CA ASP A 81 -6.27 3.05 -10.47
C ASP A 81 -4.82 3.60 -10.41
N LEU A 82 -4.58 4.58 -9.57
CA LEU A 82 -3.26 5.17 -9.40
C LEU A 82 -2.45 4.35 -8.41
N VAL A 83 -1.33 3.80 -8.87
CA VAL A 83 -0.36 3.07 -8.04
C VAL A 83 0.93 3.88 -7.96
N TYR A 84 1.39 4.11 -6.74
CA TYR A 84 2.59 4.91 -6.47
C TYR A 84 3.45 4.32 -5.36
N GLY A 85 3.20 3.09 -4.96
CA GLY A 85 3.98 2.38 -3.95
C GLY A 85 3.72 0.88 -3.92
N TYR A 86 4.50 0.19 -3.09
CA TYR A 86 4.34 -1.24 -2.83
C TYR A 86 4.87 -1.60 -1.45
N TYR A 87 4.34 -2.67 -0.87
CA TYR A 87 4.84 -3.27 0.36
C TYR A 87 6.20 -3.94 0.16
N SER A 88 7.04 -3.89 1.17
CA SER A 88 8.42 -4.39 1.11
C SER A 88 8.83 -5.10 2.39
N GLY A 89 10.08 -5.53 2.45
CA GLY A 89 10.72 -6.09 3.62
C GLY A 89 10.00 -7.32 4.19
N ARG A 90 10.08 -7.48 5.50
CA ARG A 90 9.46 -8.61 6.20
C ARG A 90 7.93 -8.57 6.13
N TYR A 91 7.34 -7.39 6.02
CA TYR A 91 5.88 -7.28 5.89
C TYR A 91 5.39 -7.91 4.58
N HIS A 92 6.06 -7.65 3.46
CA HIS A 92 5.76 -8.28 2.18
C HIS A 92 6.00 -9.80 2.22
N GLN A 93 7.12 -10.25 2.81
CA GLN A 93 7.38 -11.69 3.00
C GLN A 93 6.25 -12.39 3.80
N LYS A 94 5.70 -11.71 4.82
CA LYS A 94 4.55 -12.21 5.57
C LYS A 94 3.28 -12.29 4.72
N LEU A 95 3.00 -11.27 3.91
CA LEU A 95 1.85 -11.28 2.99
C LEU A 95 1.92 -12.43 1.99
N LEU A 96 3.12 -12.78 1.53
CA LEU A 96 3.36 -13.92 0.64
C LEU A 96 3.39 -15.28 1.36
N GLY A 97 3.33 -15.30 2.70
CA GLY A 97 3.41 -16.55 3.47
C GLY A 97 4.81 -17.12 3.62
N LEU A 98 5.86 -16.40 3.22
CA LEU A 98 7.26 -16.82 3.38
C LEU A 98 7.70 -16.85 4.84
N ILE A 99 7.08 -16.04 5.68
CA ILE A 99 7.30 -16.00 7.14
C ILE A 99 5.96 -15.97 7.88
N LYS A 100 5.92 -16.55 9.09
CA LYS A 100 4.68 -16.71 9.87
C LYS A 100 4.60 -15.85 11.15
N TYR A 101 5.70 -15.21 11.55
CA TYR A 101 5.72 -14.41 12.77
C TYR A 101 5.14 -13.00 12.57
N ASN A 102 4.79 -12.36 13.69
CA ASN A 102 4.23 -11.02 13.66
C ASN A 102 5.31 -9.99 13.31
N ILE A 103 4.90 -9.02 12.48
CA ILE A 103 5.73 -7.90 12.05
C ILE A 103 5.15 -6.62 12.67
N ASN A 104 5.97 -5.87 13.40
CA ASN A 104 5.55 -4.67 14.10
C ASN A 104 5.59 -3.41 13.23
N ALA A 105 6.30 -3.45 12.12
CA ALA A 105 6.44 -2.33 11.20
C ALA A 105 6.07 -2.75 9.77
N ILE A 106 5.45 -1.85 9.03
CA ILE A 106 5.14 -2.02 7.60
C ILE A 106 6.20 -1.27 6.80
N ASP A 107 6.99 -1.99 6.00
CA ASP A 107 7.94 -1.38 5.06
C ASP A 107 7.24 -1.10 3.73
N ILE A 108 7.40 0.13 3.22
CA ILE A 108 6.77 0.59 1.98
C ILE A 108 7.77 1.40 1.17
N PHE A 109 7.92 1.08 -0.12
CA PHE A 109 8.51 1.99 -1.10
C PHE A 109 7.41 2.80 -1.77
N SER A 110 7.60 4.13 -1.88
CA SER A 110 6.58 5.01 -2.46
C SER A 110 7.17 6.23 -3.14
N ASN A 111 6.52 6.66 -4.24
CA ASN A 111 6.79 7.97 -4.86
C ASN A 111 6.48 9.14 -3.91
N ASN A 112 5.59 8.91 -2.93
CA ASN A 112 5.17 9.91 -1.95
C ASN A 112 6.15 10.06 -0.78
N ALA A 113 7.26 9.32 -0.78
CA ALA A 113 8.32 9.48 0.21
C ALA A 113 9.25 10.63 -0.17
N SER A 114 9.40 11.61 0.74
CA SER A 114 10.26 12.79 0.51
C SER A 114 11.74 12.58 0.88
N LYS A 115 12.04 11.57 1.70
CA LYS A 115 13.38 11.21 2.17
C LYS A 115 13.67 9.76 1.87
N ASP A 116 14.94 9.39 1.80
CA ASP A 116 15.35 8.02 1.50
C ASP A 116 14.72 6.99 2.44
N VAL A 117 14.69 7.30 3.75
CA VAL A 117 13.98 6.50 4.77
C VAL A 117 13.35 7.42 5.80
N THR A 118 12.09 7.17 6.13
CA THR A 118 11.37 7.89 7.19
C THR A 118 10.53 6.91 8.01
N LYS A 119 10.62 7.00 9.33
CA LYS A 119 9.71 6.28 10.25
C LYS A 119 8.53 7.19 10.58
N ILE A 120 7.32 6.71 10.35
CA ILE A 120 6.07 7.41 10.63
C ILE A 120 5.11 6.48 11.37
N THR A 121 4.13 7.08 12.04
CA THR A 121 3.03 6.32 12.67
C THR A 121 1.72 6.74 12.02
N VAL A 122 0.92 5.76 11.58
CA VAL A 122 -0.43 5.96 11.05
C VAL A 122 -1.40 5.22 11.98
N GLY A 123 -2.18 5.95 12.76
CA GLY A 123 -2.91 5.38 13.87
C GLY A 123 -1.96 4.75 14.90
N SER A 124 -2.06 3.44 15.11
CA SER A 124 -1.15 2.67 15.97
C SER A 124 -0.06 1.91 15.21
N GLN A 125 -0.06 1.99 13.87
CA GLN A 125 0.83 1.21 13.01
C GLN A 125 2.11 1.98 12.71
N LEU A 126 3.27 1.39 13.00
CA LEU A 126 4.57 1.89 12.57
C LEU A 126 4.76 1.58 11.08
N VAL A 127 5.12 2.59 10.30
CA VAL A 127 5.45 2.47 8.88
C VAL A 127 6.88 2.97 8.66
N ILE A 128 7.68 2.17 7.97
CA ILE A 128 9.00 2.55 7.47
C ILE A 128 8.82 2.86 5.99
N LEU A 129 8.83 4.15 5.69
CA LEU A 129 8.59 4.65 4.34
C LEU A 129 9.94 4.89 3.66
N HIS A 130 10.15 4.22 2.53
CA HIS A 130 11.33 4.33 1.70
C HIS A 130 11.00 5.10 0.41
N LYS A 131 11.94 5.92 -0.04
CA LYS A 131 11.84 6.57 -1.34
C LYS A 131 11.94 5.53 -2.45
N ALA A 132 11.08 5.68 -3.47
CA ALA A 132 11.10 4.83 -4.64
C ALA A 132 12.46 4.84 -5.35
N ARG A 133 12.97 3.68 -5.76
CA ARG A 133 14.23 3.54 -6.53
C ARG A 133 14.09 4.10 -7.94
N THR A 134 12.91 4.01 -8.50
CA THR A 134 12.46 4.62 -9.75
C THR A 134 10.98 4.95 -9.61
N THR A 135 10.43 5.74 -10.52
CA THR A 135 9.00 6.07 -10.49
C THR A 135 8.15 4.80 -10.55
N ILE A 136 7.26 4.65 -9.57
CA ILE A 136 6.36 3.51 -9.43
C ILE A 136 5.04 3.84 -10.13
N ASP A 137 4.53 2.90 -10.90
CA ASP A 137 3.22 2.90 -11.51
C ASP A 137 2.58 1.49 -11.45
N LYS A 138 1.33 1.36 -11.92
CA LYS A 138 0.60 0.08 -11.90
C LYS A 138 1.27 -1.03 -12.72
N HIS A 139 2.07 -0.69 -13.73
CA HIS A 139 2.69 -1.66 -14.64
C HIS A 139 4.02 -2.18 -14.10
N ASN A 140 4.73 -1.36 -13.30
CA ASN A 140 6.02 -1.74 -12.79
C ASN A 140 6.03 -2.09 -11.29
N ALA A 141 5.02 -1.68 -10.53
CA ALA A 141 4.95 -1.98 -9.09
C ALA A 141 5.15 -3.47 -8.77
N PRO A 142 4.54 -4.44 -9.49
CA PRO A 142 4.74 -5.86 -9.20
C PRO A 142 6.19 -6.31 -9.37
N VAL A 143 6.86 -5.94 -10.47
CA VAL A 143 8.25 -6.34 -10.71
C VAL A 143 9.22 -5.63 -9.75
N LEU A 144 8.98 -4.36 -9.41
CA LEU A 144 9.78 -3.66 -8.40
C LEU A 144 9.63 -4.29 -7.01
N CYS A 145 8.41 -4.64 -6.63
CA CYS A 145 8.12 -5.35 -5.39
C CYS A 145 8.83 -6.71 -5.34
N PHE A 146 8.81 -7.48 -6.44
CA PHE A 146 9.53 -8.73 -6.59
C PHE A 146 11.05 -8.55 -6.45
N LEU A 147 11.63 -7.56 -7.13
CA LEU A 147 13.07 -7.29 -7.04
C LEU A 147 13.47 -6.86 -5.62
N GLU A 148 12.63 -6.09 -4.93
CA GLU A 148 12.88 -5.72 -3.54
C GLU A 148 12.75 -6.93 -2.60
N LEU A 149 11.84 -7.87 -2.88
CA LEU A 149 11.78 -9.15 -2.18
C LEU A 149 13.10 -9.92 -2.34
N MET A 150 13.59 -10.05 -3.58
CA MET A 150 14.86 -10.75 -3.86
C MET A 150 16.05 -10.04 -3.24
N ASN A 151 16.03 -8.71 -3.14
CA ASN A 151 17.06 -7.95 -2.42
C ASN A 151 17.10 -8.28 -0.92
N GLY A 152 15.96 -8.50 -0.30
CA GLY A 152 15.80 -8.71 1.14
C GLY A 152 15.74 -10.16 1.59
N ILE A 153 15.69 -11.13 0.66
CA ILE A 153 15.54 -12.54 0.99
C ILE A 153 16.89 -13.16 1.40
N ASP A 154 16.81 -14.12 2.31
CA ASP A 154 17.92 -15.01 2.65
C ASP A 154 17.73 -16.31 1.87
N VAL A 155 18.57 -16.50 0.85
CA VAL A 155 18.45 -17.61 -0.10
C VAL A 155 18.65 -18.98 0.58
N GLU A 156 19.48 -19.06 1.62
CA GLU A 156 19.73 -20.29 2.36
C GLU A 156 18.46 -20.79 3.09
N THR A 157 17.52 -19.89 3.38
CA THR A 157 16.26 -20.23 4.05
C THR A 157 15.15 -20.64 3.09
N LEU A 158 15.40 -20.63 1.77
CA LEU A 158 14.41 -20.97 0.76
C LEU A 158 14.33 -22.48 0.56
N ASP A 159 13.26 -23.07 1.07
CA ASP A 159 12.82 -24.42 0.71
C ASP A 159 11.97 -24.38 -0.58
N GLU A 160 11.61 -25.56 -1.11
CA GLU A 160 10.83 -25.68 -2.33
C GLU A 160 9.42 -25.05 -2.20
N TYR A 161 8.82 -25.11 -1.03
CA TYR A 161 7.54 -24.47 -0.76
C TYR A 161 7.63 -22.95 -0.91
N LYS A 162 8.64 -22.31 -0.34
CA LYS A 162 8.86 -20.87 -0.45
C LYS A 162 9.21 -20.45 -1.88
N ARG A 163 10.04 -21.25 -2.59
CA ARG A 163 10.31 -21.02 -4.02
C ARG A 163 9.03 -21.06 -4.84
N LYS A 164 8.13 -22.02 -4.54
CA LYS A 164 6.82 -22.09 -5.18
C LYS A 164 6.00 -20.82 -4.95
N LEU A 165 5.90 -20.31 -3.71
CA LEU A 165 5.18 -19.07 -3.39
C LEU A 165 5.72 -17.88 -4.20
N ILE A 166 7.04 -17.76 -4.35
CA ILE A 166 7.66 -16.71 -5.15
C ILE A 166 7.31 -16.89 -6.65
N THR A 167 7.35 -18.13 -7.14
CA THR A 167 7.00 -18.44 -8.54
C THR A 167 5.53 -18.16 -8.81
N ASP A 168 4.63 -18.52 -7.88
CA ASP A 168 3.21 -18.21 -7.99
C ASP A 168 2.99 -16.67 -8.06
N TYR A 169 3.70 -15.90 -7.23
CA TYR A 169 3.66 -14.42 -7.31
C TYR A 169 4.11 -13.88 -8.68
N ILE A 170 5.18 -14.44 -9.25
CA ILE A 170 5.66 -14.07 -10.59
C ILE A 170 4.58 -14.33 -11.64
N ALA A 171 3.97 -15.52 -11.60
CA ALA A 171 2.95 -15.93 -12.54
C ALA A 171 1.67 -15.09 -12.42
N GLU A 172 1.15 -14.87 -11.21
CA GLU A 172 -0.04 -14.08 -10.94
C GLU A 172 0.11 -12.63 -11.40
N ASN A 173 1.30 -12.05 -11.25
CA ASN A 173 1.61 -10.69 -11.63
C ASN A 173 2.17 -10.57 -13.06
N ARG A 174 2.29 -11.69 -13.79
CA ARG A 174 2.80 -11.74 -15.17
C ARG A 174 4.17 -11.06 -15.32
N ILE A 175 5.05 -11.28 -14.34
CA ILE A 175 6.40 -10.72 -14.35
C ILE A 175 7.22 -11.48 -15.39
N THR A 176 7.89 -10.74 -16.30
CA THR A 176 8.70 -11.30 -17.39
C THR A 176 10.19 -11.01 -17.21
N GLU A 177 11.04 -11.80 -17.85
CA GLU A 177 12.48 -11.56 -17.88
C GLU A 177 12.82 -10.15 -18.43
N LYS A 178 12.10 -9.70 -19.45
CA LYS A 178 12.26 -8.34 -20.00
C LYS A 178 12.02 -7.25 -18.95
N GLN A 179 11.02 -7.41 -18.10
CA GLN A 179 10.75 -6.45 -17.02
C GLN A 179 11.86 -6.49 -15.95
N ILE A 180 12.31 -7.69 -15.57
CA ILE A 180 13.42 -7.86 -14.62
C ILE A 180 14.67 -7.18 -15.17
N THR A 181 15.07 -7.48 -16.39
CA THR A 181 16.24 -6.88 -17.05
C THR A 181 16.16 -5.36 -17.11
N LYS A 182 14.96 -4.81 -17.35
CA LYS A 182 14.73 -3.36 -17.39
C LYS A 182 14.95 -2.69 -16.03
N TYR A 183 14.53 -3.33 -14.93
CA TYR A 183 14.50 -2.68 -13.62
C TYR A 183 15.62 -3.12 -12.67
N ILE A 184 16.31 -4.24 -12.92
CA ILE A 184 17.39 -4.73 -12.08
C ILE A 184 18.53 -3.72 -11.87
N PRO A 185 18.88 -2.82 -12.83
CA PRO A 185 19.92 -1.81 -12.62
C PRO A 185 19.62 -0.80 -11.50
N TYR A 186 18.39 -0.67 -11.07
CA TYR A 186 18.00 0.19 -9.94
C TYR A 186 18.23 -0.48 -8.57
N PHE A 187 18.65 -1.75 -8.55
CA PHE A 187 18.80 -2.55 -7.34
C PHE A 187 20.28 -2.88 -7.07
N PRO A 188 20.64 -3.16 -5.80
CA PRO A 188 22.00 -3.61 -5.49
C PRO A 188 22.36 -4.94 -6.18
N ASP A 189 23.63 -5.17 -6.44
CA ASP A 189 24.15 -6.42 -7.05
C ASP A 189 23.71 -7.69 -6.31
N LYS A 190 23.50 -7.58 -4.99
CA LYS A 190 22.92 -8.65 -4.18
C LYS A 190 21.58 -9.16 -4.74
N THR A 191 20.76 -8.30 -5.32
CA THR A 191 19.48 -8.70 -5.89
C THR A 191 19.66 -9.64 -7.07
N CYS A 192 20.61 -9.34 -7.96
CA CYS A 192 20.95 -10.20 -9.09
C CYS A 192 21.52 -11.55 -8.61
N ARG A 193 22.43 -11.51 -7.62
CA ARG A 193 22.98 -12.72 -6.99
C ARG A 193 21.88 -13.61 -6.42
N ASN A 194 20.98 -13.04 -5.62
CA ASN A 194 19.88 -13.78 -4.99
C ASN A 194 18.92 -14.38 -6.04
N LEU A 195 18.68 -13.70 -7.15
CA LEU A 195 17.88 -14.23 -8.26
C LEU A 195 18.49 -15.51 -8.86
N ILE A 196 19.81 -15.53 -9.04
CA ILE A 196 20.53 -16.68 -9.62
C ILE A 196 20.62 -17.81 -8.59
N GLU A 197 21.11 -17.53 -7.37
CA GLU A 197 21.33 -18.52 -6.31
C GLU A 197 20.03 -19.18 -5.83
N SER A 198 18.91 -18.45 -5.86
CA SER A 198 17.58 -19.00 -5.54
C SER A 198 17.00 -19.89 -6.63
N GLU A 199 17.58 -19.88 -7.83
CA GLU A 199 17.07 -20.54 -9.04
C GLU A 199 15.70 -19.98 -9.53
N VAL A 200 15.17 -18.94 -8.90
CA VAL A 200 13.87 -18.35 -9.23
C VAL A 200 13.89 -17.72 -10.63
N ILE A 201 15.06 -17.19 -11.06
CA ILE A 201 15.19 -16.58 -12.40
C ILE A 201 14.85 -17.54 -13.52
N TYR A 202 15.18 -18.83 -13.39
CA TYR A 202 14.92 -19.86 -14.40
C TYR A 202 13.45 -20.27 -14.50
N ARG A 203 12.61 -19.78 -13.59
CA ARG A 203 11.16 -20.03 -13.54
C ARG A 203 10.35 -18.82 -14.05
N VAL A 204 11.03 -17.75 -14.46
CA VAL A 204 10.39 -16.54 -15.00
C VAL A 204 10.05 -16.76 -16.48
N PRO A 205 8.84 -16.42 -16.92
CA PRO A 205 8.47 -16.45 -18.35
C PRO A 205 9.35 -15.48 -19.17
N GLN A 206 9.72 -15.90 -20.36
CA GLN A 206 10.47 -15.09 -21.34
C GLN A 206 9.64 -13.94 -21.90
#